data_72cf2f54976ea0bbf3c32873ac294d9c
#
_entry.id   72cf2f54976ea0bbf3c32873ac294d9c
#
_cell.length_a   1.000
_cell.length_b   1.000
_cell.length_c   1.000
_cell.angle_alpha   90.00
_cell.angle_beta   90.00
_cell.angle_gamma   90.00
#
_symmetry.space_group_name_H-M   'P 1'
#
loop_
_entity.id
_entity.type
_entity.pdbx_description
1 polymer ?
#
loop_
_entity_poly.entity_id
_entity_poly.type
_entity_poly.pdbx_seq_one_letter_code
_entity_poly.pdbx_strand_id
1 'polypeptide(L)'
;MNLGPWGDLTILAAVMEIVFATCVFVYISRLEKRTSHPLGDRVGAHKVVLAKVRKREPMSQEEVDYATELVADARSPLAYAIPAALFTIGFFYVVGCLFMLHLDGGHPSFRTFIGGIPMLTSMNMAAQLRRVARLKGKLQDVAATAPEPADELSGVG
;
A
#
# COMPACT_ATOMS: atom_id res chain seq x y z
N MET A 1 29.35 -22.75 -9.55
CA MET A 1 29.91 -21.41 -9.38
C MET A 1 29.53 -20.94 -7.99
N ASN A 2 30.49 -20.84 -7.06
CA ASN A 2 30.22 -20.23 -5.76
C ASN A 2 30.28 -18.70 -5.92
N LEU A 3 29.12 -18.08 -5.99
CA LEU A 3 28.97 -16.63 -6.14
C LEU A 3 29.26 -15.87 -4.83
N GLY A 4 29.52 -16.62 -3.75
CA GLY A 4 29.69 -16.06 -2.42
C GLY A 4 28.37 -15.51 -1.85
N PRO A 5 28.36 -15.10 -0.57
CA PRO A 5 27.13 -14.69 0.12
C PRO A 5 26.43 -13.48 -0.53
N TRP A 6 27.17 -12.56 -1.11
CA TRP A 6 26.61 -11.39 -1.78
C TRP A 6 25.96 -11.74 -3.11
N GLY A 7 26.52 -12.70 -3.87
CA GLY A 7 25.91 -13.17 -5.10
C GLY A 7 24.62 -13.93 -4.86
N ASP A 8 24.59 -14.81 -3.84
CA ASP A 8 23.40 -15.57 -3.47
C ASP A 8 22.27 -14.62 -3.01
N LEU A 9 22.59 -13.59 -2.21
CA LEU A 9 21.65 -12.57 -1.80
C LEU A 9 21.12 -11.75 -2.98
N THR A 10 21.96 -11.44 -3.96
CA THR A 10 21.55 -10.71 -5.17
C THR A 10 20.55 -11.52 -5.99
N ILE A 11 20.80 -12.82 -6.16
CA ILE A 11 19.86 -13.72 -6.86
C ILE A 11 18.54 -13.83 -6.10
N LEU A 12 18.61 -14.01 -4.78
CA LEU A 12 17.40 -14.08 -3.94
C LEU A 12 16.57 -12.79 -4.07
N ALA A 13 17.22 -11.62 -4.00
CA ALA A 13 16.56 -10.33 -4.15
C ALA A 13 15.91 -10.19 -5.53
N ALA A 14 16.56 -10.63 -6.61
CA ALA A 14 16.02 -10.61 -7.96
C ALA A 14 14.77 -11.50 -8.09
N VAL A 15 14.79 -12.69 -7.52
CA VAL A 15 13.63 -13.61 -7.52
C VAL A 15 12.47 -13.00 -6.73
N MET A 16 12.74 -12.45 -5.56
CA MET A 16 11.73 -11.77 -4.74
C MET A 16 11.11 -10.59 -5.48
N GLU A 17 11.92 -9.81 -6.21
CA GLU A 17 11.43 -8.68 -7.01
C GLU A 17 10.45 -9.13 -8.09
N ILE A 18 10.74 -10.20 -8.83
CA ILE A 18 9.84 -10.75 -9.84
C ILE A 18 8.51 -11.17 -9.21
N VAL A 19 8.55 -11.83 -8.05
CA VAL A 19 7.35 -12.26 -7.33
C VAL A 19 6.51 -11.06 -6.91
N PHE A 20 7.10 -10.05 -6.27
CA PHE A 20 6.37 -8.87 -5.84
C PHE A 20 5.89 -8.01 -6.99
N ALA A 21 6.66 -7.85 -8.06
CA ALA A 21 6.23 -7.16 -9.27
C ALA A 21 4.99 -7.85 -9.89
N THR A 22 4.96 -9.18 -9.92
CA THR A 22 3.79 -9.94 -10.38
C THR A 22 2.58 -9.70 -9.46
N CYS A 23 2.77 -9.70 -8.14
CA CYS A 23 1.70 -9.41 -7.18
C CYS A 23 1.16 -7.97 -7.35
N VAL A 24 2.05 -6.99 -7.58
CA VAL A 24 1.66 -5.59 -7.84
C VAL A 24 0.84 -5.51 -9.12
N PHE A 25 1.29 -6.17 -10.20
CA PHE A 25 0.55 -6.19 -11.46
C PHE A 25 -0.86 -6.77 -11.28
N VAL A 26 -0.99 -7.91 -10.59
CA VAL A 26 -2.30 -8.52 -10.28
C VAL A 26 -3.16 -7.57 -9.43
N TYR A 27 -2.57 -6.88 -8.46
CA TYR A 27 -3.28 -5.93 -7.61
C TYR A 27 -3.83 -4.75 -8.41
N ILE A 28 -3.00 -4.11 -9.24
CA ILE A 28 -3.40 -2.99 -10.10
C ILE A 28 -4.48 -3.43 -11.08
N SER A 29 -4.32 -4.57 -11.75
CA SER A 29 -5.31 -5.09 -12.68
C SER A 29 -6.67 -5.39 -12.02
N ARG A 30 -6.66 -5.73 -10.73
CA ARG A 30 -7.92 -5.89 -9.96
C ARG A 30 -8.56 -4.53 -9.63
N LEU A 31 -7.75 -3.52 -9.31
CA LEU A 31 -8.25 -2.17 -9.04
C LEU A 31 -8.85 -1.53 -10.30
N GLU A 32 -8.21 -1.68 -11.44
CA GLU A 32 -8.70 -1.15 -12.73
C GLU A 32 -10.05 -1.75 -13.16
N LYS A 33 -10.32 -2.99 -12.77
CA LYS A 33 -11.59 -3.66 -13.08
C LYS A 33 -12.74 -3.25 -12.16
N ARG A 34 -12.46 -2.53 -11.08
CA ARG A 34 -13.51 -2.03 -10.17
C ARG A 34 -14.06 -0.71 -10.70
N THR A 35 -15.37 -0.53 -10.56
CA THR A 35 -16.00 0.77 -10.82
C THR A 35 -15.46 1.76 -9.79
N SER A 36 -14.89 2.86 -10.28
CA SER A 36 -14.36 3.92 -9.42
C SER A 36 -15.49 4.55 -8.61
N HIS A 37 -15.29 4.68 -7.28
CA HIS A 37 -16.27 5.36 -6.44
C HIS A 37 -16.30 6.86 -6.79
N PRO A 38 -17.46 7.52 -6.92
CA PRO A 38 -17.56 8.94 -7.33
C PRO A 38 -16.71 9.89 -6.48
N LEU A 39 -16.56 9.60 -5.18
CA LEU A 39 -15.68 10.36 -4.29
C LEU A 39 -14.20 10.15 -4.58
N GLY A 40 -13.82 9.05 -5.23
CA GLY A 40 -12.43 8.74 -5.57
C GLY A 40 -11.81 9.72 -6.55
N ASP A 41 -12.61 10.34 -7.41
CA ASP A 41 -12.16 11.30 -8.43
C ASP A 41 -11.83 12.67 -7.82
N ARG A 42 -12.24 12.94 -6.58
CA ARG A 42 -11.95 14.20 -5.90
C ARG A 42 -10.57 14.15 -5.24
N VAL A 43 -9.68 15.03 -5.66
CA VAL A 43 -8.34 15.15 -5.11
C VAL A 43 -8.40 15.38 -3.59
N GLY A 44 -7.79 14.48 -2.82
CA GLY A 44 -7.71 14.58 -1.36
C GLY A 44 -8.93 14.04 -0.59
N ALA A 45 -10.00 13.61 -1.25
CA ALA A 45 -11.19 13.05 -0.58
C ALA A 45 -10.84 11.92 0.39
N HIS A 46 -9.92 11.03 0.01
CA HIS A 46 -9.45 9.94 0.87
C HIS A 46 -8.88 10.44 2.22
N LYS A 47 -8.15 11.58 2.22
CA LYS A 47 -7.58 12.14 3.47
C LYS A 47 -8.67 12.71 4.36
N VAL A 48 -9.65 13.40 3.77
CA VAL A 48 -10.77 14.00 4.50
C VAL A 48 -11.64 12.90 5.12
N VAL A 49 -12.02 11.91 4.33
CA VAL A 49 -12.87 10.80 4.77
C VAL A 49 -12.17 9.98 5.88
N LEU A 50 -10.91 9.62 5.70
CA LEU A 50 -10.14 8.91 6.74
C LEU A 50 -9.93 9.75 8.01
N ALA A 51 -9.84 11.09 7.90
CA ALA A 51 -9.78 11.97 9.07
C ALA A 51 -11.08 11.97 9.85
N LYS A 52 -12.25 12.02 9.17
CA LYS A 52 -13.58 11.89 9.78
C LYS A 52 -13.72 10.56 10.53
N VAL A 53 -13.37 9.42 9.90
CA VAL A 53 -13.38 8.10 10.55
C VAL A 53 -12.51 8.10 11.81
N ARG A 54 -11.30 8.68 11.73
CA ARG A 54 -10.38 8.72 12.87
C ARG A 54 -10.93 9.51 14.04
N LYS A 55 -11.62 10.62 13.77
CA LYS A 55 -12.22 11.52 14.77
C LYS A 55 -13.63 11.09 15.19
N ARG A 56 -14.23 10.11 14.53
CA ARG A 56 -15.61 9.68 14.71
C ARG A 56 -16.61 10.82 14.43
N GLU A 57 -16.32 11.65 13.44
CA GLU A 57 -17.23 12.69 12.99
C GLU A 57 -18.40 12.06 12.20
N PRO A 58 -19.59 12.69 12.20
CA PRO A 58 -20.73 12.22 11.41
C PRO A 58 -20.37 12.22 9.92
N MET A 59 -20.79 11.16 9.22
CA MET A 59 -20.48 10.92 7.81
C MET A 59 -21.78 10.62 7.05
N SER A 60 -21.82 11.03 5.78
CA SER A 60 -22.88 10.59 4.88
C SER A 60 -22.70 9.11 4.52
N GLN A 61 -23.79 8.47 4.06
CA GLN A 61 -23.72 7.07 3.62
C GLN A 61 -22.66 6.87 2.53
N GLU A 62 -22.61 7.78 1.56
CA GLU A 62 -21.60 7.77 0.49
C GLU A 62 -20.16 7.83 1.03
N GLU A 63 -19.90 8.65 2.06
CA GLU A 63 -18.60 8.72 2.71
C GLU A 63 -18.26 7.44 3.50
N VAL A 64 -19.27 6.80 4.12
CA VAL A 64 -19.11 5.53 4.84
C VAL A 64 -18.76 4.41 3.86
N ASP A 65 -19.46 4.34 2.71
CA ASP A 65 -19.22 3.34 1.67
C ASP A 65 -17.79 3.49 1.10
N TYR A 66 -17.40 4.72 0.78
CA TYR A 66 -16.04 5.01 0.31
C TYR A 66 -14.98 4.69 1.35
N ALA A 67 -15.19 5.03 2.63
CA ALA A 67 -14.28 4.67 3.71
C ALA A 67 -14.15 3.15 3.88
N THR A 68 -15.26 2.42 3.68
CA THR A 68 -15.29 0.95 3.76
C THR A 68 -14.41 0.33 2.67
N GLU A 69 -14.49 0.83 1.45
CA GLU A 69 -13.62 0.40 0.35
C GLU A 69 -12.14 0.68 0.66
N LEU A 70 -11.81 1.90 1.09
CA LEU A 70 -10.44 2.27 1.43
C LEU A 70 -9.84 1.39 2.53
N VAL A 71 -10.62 1.09 3.57
CA VAL A 71 -10.17 0.23 4.68
C VAL A 71 -10.05 -1.24 4.22
N ALA A 72 -10.96 -1.72 3.37
CA ALA A 72 -10.91 -3.05 2.80
C ALA A 72 -9.67 -3.24 1.92
N ASP A 73 -9.38 -2.26 1.07
CA ASP A 73 -8.19 -2.28 0.21
C ASP A 73 -6.90 -2.25 1.02
N ALA A 74 -6.82 -1.40 2.05
CA ALA A 74 -5.64 -1.35 2.94
C ALA A 74 -5.44 -2.63 3.76
N ARG A 75 -6.44 -3.48 3.90
CA ARG A 75 -6.37 -4.79 4.57
C ARG A 75 -6.05 -5.93 3.62
N SER A 76 -6.14 -5.69 2.31
CA SER A 76 -5.79 -6.70 1.32
C SER A 76 -4.31 -7.06 1.43
N PRO A 77 -3.95 -8.34 1.48
CA PRO A 77 -2.54 -8.74 1.46
C PRO A 77 -1.82 -8.25 0.21
N LEU A 78 -2.53 -8.10 -0.92
CA LEU A 78 -1.98 -7.57 -2.16
C LEU A 78 -1.61 -6.08 -2.09
N ALA A 79 -2.25 -5.29 -1.21
CA ALA A 79 -1.87 -3.89 -1.01
C ALA A 79 -0.43 -3.75 -0.46
N TYR A 80 0.04 -4.76 0.28
CA TYR A 80 1.41 -4.81 0.79
C TYR A 80 2.44 -5.21 -0.26
N ALA A 81 2.02 -5.70 -1.43
CA ALA A 81 2.93 -6.02 -2.51
C ALA A 81 3.67 -4.77 -3.03
N ILE A 82 3.00 -3.60 -3.04
CA ILE A 82 3.63 -2.34 -3.50
C ILE A 82 4.81 -1.94 -2.60
N PRO A 83 4.63 -1.76 -1.26
CA PRO A 83 5.78 -1.46 -0.41
C PRO A 83 6.81 -2.60 -0.38
N ALA A 84 6.41 -3.86 -0.53
CA ALA A 84 7.34 -4.97 -0.62
C ALA A 84 8.21 -4.88 -1.89
N ALA A 85 7.63 -4.60 -3.05
CA ALA A 85 8.37 -4.39 -4.29
C ALA A 85 9.33 -3.20 -4.19
N LEU A 86 8.90 -2.07 -3.64
CA LEU A 86 9.79 -0.92 -3.41
C LEU A 86 10.96 -1.26 -2.46
N PHE A 87 10.71 -2.09 -1.46
CA PHE A 87 11.75 -2.54 -0.54
C PHE A 87 12.76 -3.43 -1.27
N THR A 88 12.28 -4.41 -2.03
CA THR A 88 13.14 -5.37 -2.74
C THR A 88 13.94 -4.71 -3.85
N ILE A 89 13.41 -3.72 -4.57
CA ILE A 89 14.17 -2.89 -5.52
C ILE A 89 15.36 -2.22 -4.82
N GLY A 90 15.11 -1.55 -3.69
CA GLY A 90 16.17 -0.89 -2.93
C GLY A 90 17.20 -1.88 -2.38
N PHE A 91 16.72 -3.01 -1.87
CA PHE A 91 17.57 -4.06 -1.34
C PHE A 91 18.43 -4.70 -2.44
N PHE A 92 17.83 -5.05 -3.59
CA PHE A 92 18.54 -5.57 -4.75
C PHE A 92 19.65 -4.63 -5.22
N TYR A 93 19.35 -3.32 -5.26
CA TYR A 93 20.35 -2.32 -5.64
C TYR A 93 21.54 -2.32 -4.67
N VAL A 94 21.30 -2.28 -3.36
CA VAL A 94 22.37 -2.26 -2.34
C VAL A 94 23.20 -3.53 -2.40
N VAL A 95 22.56 -4.69 -2.41
CA VAL A 95 23.25 -5.98 -2.43
C VAL A 95 24.01 -6.19 -3.74
N GLY A 96 23.41 -5.81 -4.87
CA GLY A 96 24.07 -5.86 -6.18
C GLY A 96 25.32 -4.97 -6.23
N CYS A 97 25.26 -3.76 -5.69
CA CYS A 97 26.44 -2.89 -5.57
C CYS A 97 27.52 -3.51 -4.68
N LEU A 98 27.14 -4.11 -3.55
CA LEU A 98 28.11 -4.78 -2.65
C LEU A 98 28.73 -6.02 -3.31
N PHE A 99 27.96 -6.75 -4.09
CA PHE A 99 28.45 -7.88 -4.87
C PHE A 99 29.49 -7.43 -5.91
N MET A 100 29.20 -6.37 -6.68
CA MET A 100 30.15 -5.81 -7.65
C MET A 100 31.43 -5.31 -6.96
N LEU A 101 31.30 -4.60 -5.85
CA LEU A 101 32.45 -4.14 -5.06
C LEU A 101 33.28 -5.30 -4.51
N HIS A 102 32.66 -6.41 -4.16
CA HIS A 102 33.37 -7.61 -3.71
C HIS A 102 34.19 -8.24 -4.85
N LEU A 103 33.67 -8.22 -6.08
CA LEU A 103 34.38 -8.72 -7.25
C LEU A 103 35.55 -7.81 -7.65
N ASP A 104 35.36 -6.50 -7.58
CA ASP A 104 36.32 -5.49 -8.02
C ASP A 104 37.33 -5.08 -6.95
N GLY A 105 37.17 -5.57 -5.70
CA GLY A 105 38.02 -5.20 -4.54
C GLY A 105 37.85 -3.75 -4.10
N GLY A 106 36.75 -3.10 -4.47
CA GLY A 106 36.45 -1.70 -4.14
C GLY A 106 35.90 -1.50 -2.73
N HIS A 107 35.76 -0.22 -2.33
CA HIS A 107 35.17 0.15 -1.04
C HIS A 107 33.76 0.74 -1.21
N PRO A 108 32.81 0.46 -0.29
CA PRO A 108 31.48 1.04 -0.31
C PRO A 108 31.52 2.57 -0.27
N SER A 109 30.74 3.21 -1.11
CA SER A 109 30.56 4.65 -1.15
C SER A 109 29.11 5.02 -0.83
N PHE A 110 28.82 6.31 -0.66
CA PHE A 110 27.45 6.78 -0.45
C PHE A 110 26.49 6.28 -1.55
N ARG A 111 26.95 6.17 -2.79
CA ARG A 111 26.16 5.65 -3.91
C ARG A 111 25.67 4.24 -3.68
N THR A 112 26.43 3.40 -3.01
CA THR A 112 26.06 2.02 -2.66
C THR A 112 24.78 1.98 -1.82
N PHE A 113 24.55 2.99 -0.98
CA PHE A 113 23.44 3.04 -0.05
C PHE A 113 22.23 3.84 -0.53
N ILE A 114 22.24 4.38 -1.76
CA ILE A 114 21.10 5.09 -2.35
C ILE A 114 19.83 4.22 -2.37
N GLY A 115 19.97 2.90 -2.55
CA GLY A 115 18.86 1.95 -2.45
C GLY A 115 18.17 1.92 -1.08
N GLY A 116 18.78 2.48 -0.03
CA GLY A 116 18.14 2.68 1.28
C GLY A 116 16.95 3.64 1.23
N ILE A 117 16.91 4.58 0.28
CA ILE A 117 15.80 5.55 0.14
C ILE A 117 14.48 4.84 -0.16
N PRO A 118 14.36 4.01 -1.23
CA PRO A 118 13.12 3.26 -1.47
C PRO A 118 12.80 2.27 -0.34
N MET A 119 13.79 1.69 0.35
CA MET A 119 13.55 0.84 1.50
C MET A 119 12.88 1.59 2.65
N LEU A 120 13.35 2.78 3.02
CA LEU A 120 12.74 3.62 4.05
C LEU A 120 11.35 4.11 3.63
N THR A 121 11.18 4.50 2.37
CA THR A 121 9.90 4.91 1.81
C THR A 121 8.88 3.77 1.88
N SER A 122 9.28 2.55 1.56
CA SER A 122 8.42 1.37 1.63
C SER A 122 7.96 1.07 3.05
N MET A 123 8.85 1.19 4.04
CA MET A 123 8.51 1.00 5.46
C MET A 123 7.47 2.03 5.93
N ASN A 124 7.63 3.31 5.54
CA ASN A 124 6.66 4.35 5.85
C ASN A 124 5.30 4.05 5.19
N MET A 125 5.31 3.62 3.93
CA MET A 125 4.09 3.25 3.19
C MET A 125 3.37 2.06 3.85
N ALA A 126 4.09 1.01 4.22
CA ALA A 126 3.54 -0.12 4.95
C ALA A 126 2.95 0.28 6.31
N ALA A 127 3.60 1.21 7.02
CA ALA A 127 3.08 1.75 8.28
C ALA A 127 1.79 2.55 8.08
N GLN A 128 1.67 3.31 6.99
CA GLN A 128 0.44 4.02 6.64
C GLN A 128 -0.71 3.05 6.33
N LEU A 129 -0.47 2.00 5.52
CA LEU A 129 -1.46 0.96 5.25
C LEU A 129 -1.96 0.30 6.53
N ARG A 130 -1.05 -0.04 7.45
CA ARG A 130 -1.42 -0.61 8.77
C ARG A 130 -2.27 0.35 9.60
N ARG A 131 -1.98 1.66 9.55
CA ARG A 131 -2.80 2.68 10.25
C ARG A 131 -4.21 2.73 9.69
N VAL A 132 -4.38 2.72 8.36
CA VAL A 132 -5.69 2.70 7.71
C VAL A 132 -6.43 1.40 8.02
N ALA A 133 -5.77 0.26 7.92
CA ALA A 133 -6.35 -1.05 8.21
C ALA A 133 -6.91 -1.16 9.65
N ARG A 134 -6.29 -0.46 10.62
CA ARG A 134 -6.75 -0.41 12.03
C ARG A 134 -8.01 0.43 12.23
N LEU A 135 -8.42 1.24 11.26
CA LEU A 135 -9.62 2.08 11.38
C LEU A 135 -10.92 1.28 11.24
N LYS A 136 -10.88 -0.02 10.91
CA LYS A 136 -12.07 -0.86 10.73
C LYS A 136 -13.04 -0.77 11.91
N GLY A 137 -12.55 -0.90 13.16
CA GLY A 137 -13.41 -0.84 14.34
C GLY A 137 -14.12 0.52 14.48
N LYS A 138 -13.36 1.61 14.28
CA LYS A 138 -13.94 2.97 14.32
C LYS A 138 -14.94 3.23 13.20
N LEU A 139 -14.69 2.67 12.02
CA LEU A 139 -15.60 2.78 10.89
C LEU A 139 -16.93 2.07 11.17
N GLN A 140 -16.92 0.92 11.81
CA GLN A 140 -18.12 0.20 12.23
C GLN A 140 -18.93 1.01 13.22
N ASP A 141 -18.29 1.68 14.18
CA ASP A 141 -18.96 2.57 15.14
C ASP A 141 -19.65 3.74 14.42
N VAL A 142 -18.97 4.37 13.44
CA VAL A 142 -19.51 5.51 12.68
C VAL A 142 -20.64 5.06 11.75
N ALA A 143 -20.48 3.91 11.08
CA ALA A 143 -21.50 3.35 10.21
C ALA A 143 -22.79 3.01 10.96
N ALA A 144 -22.69 2.54 12.20
CA ALA A 144 -23.86 2.26 13.04
C ALA A 144 -24.61 3.54 13.47
N THR A 145 -23.96 4.70 13.38
CA THR A 145 -24.54 6.00 13.77
C THR A 145 -24.95 6.84 12.55
N ALA A 146 -24.59 6.40 11.34
CA ALA A 146 -24.96 7.09 10.11
C ALA A 146 -26.51 7.05 9.92
N PRO A 147 -27.15 8.15 9.51
CA PRO A 147 -28.58 8.15 9.23
C PRO A 147 -28.87 7.17 8.10
N GLU A 148 -29.80 6.27 8.34
CA GLU A 148 -30.35 5.38 7.32
C GLU A 148 -30.89 6.21 6.16
N PRO A 149 -30.64 5.84 4.89
CA PRO A 149 -31.23 6.57 3.77
C PRO A 149 -32.75 6.65 3.99
N ALA A 150 -33.27 7.86 4.12
CA ALA A 150 -34.67 8.08 4.27
C ALA A 150 -35.35 7.41 3.09
N ASP A 151 -36.11 6.34 3.37
CA ASP A 151 -36.96 5.68 2.40
C ASP A 151 -37.87 6.74 1.73
N GLU A 152 -37.53 7.12 0.51
CA GLU A 152 -38.44 7.80 -0.41
C GLU A 152 -39.49 6.80 -0.90
N LEU A 153 -40.15 6.09 0.02
CA LEU A 153 -41.25 5.17 -0.25
C LEU A 153 -42.44 5.50 0.61
N SER A 154 -42.94 6.72 0.50
CA SER A 154 -44.32 6.95 0.84
C SER A 154 -44.88 8.17 0.11
N GLY A 155 -45.19 7.99 -1.14
CA GLY A 155 -45.78 9.05 -1.96
C GLY A 155 -46.41 8.55 -3.22
N VAL A 156 -47.13 7.42 -3.19
CA VAL A 156 -48.12 7.08 -4.21
C VAL A 156 -49.41 6.67 -3.46
N GLY A 157 -50.17 7.66 -3.15
CA GLY A 157 -51.59 7.55 -2.87
C GLY A 157 -52.38 8.14 -4.02
#